data_ffd7c5beee4f71a0f62262ece950d118
#
_entry.id   ffd7c5beee4f71a0f62262ece950d118
#
_cell.length_a   1.000
_cell.length_b   1.000
_cell.length_c   1.000
_cell.angle_alpha   90.00
_cell.angle_beta   90.00
_cell.angle_gamma   90.00
#
_symmetry.space_group_name_H-M   'P 1'
#
loop_
_entity.id
_entity.type
_entity.pdbx_description
1 polymer ?
#
loop_
_entity_poly.entity_id
_entity_poly.type
_entity_poly.pdbx_seq_one_letter_code
_entity_poly.pdbx_strand_id
1 'polypeptide(L)'
;SYGVDKPRYFNLVIDGSRYLPLFCTQGSTTTITIAADGSATLDGTFKSENTFMQQHPFNCTTPQSIAPYSREWTEYNEKVLATRLNELHASGLNAEFKKVHAAYLSNTFLYQRINGAQTSLTFSPEISQKIELAPDYYDFLKDLKFDDPLMLSYPKWFDTIDKSFEEMERHGFIPTSPDSYMSVYARSITYPT
;
A
#
# COMPACT_ATOMS: atom_id res chain seq x y z
N SER A 1 4.38 -9.97 -24.27
CA SER A 1 3.37 -8.97 -23.87
C SER A 1 2.44 -9.60 -22.85
N TYR A 2 2.28 -9.00 -21.71
CA TYR A 2 1.26 -9.40 -20.73
C TYR A 2 -0.03 -8.66 -21.10
N GLY A 3 -1.12 -9.40 -21.32
CA GLY A 3 -2.45 -8.81 -21.51
C GLY A 3 -2.92 -8.22 -20.19
N VAL A 4 -3.14 -6.91 -20.16
CA VAL A 4 -3.71 -6.18 -19.02
C VAL A 4 -5.11 -5.77 -19.43
N ASP A 5 -6.10 -6.42 -18.86
CA ASP A 5 -7.53 -6.18 -19.14
C ASP A 5 -8.14 -5.06 -18.27
N LYS A 6 -7.42 -4.64 -17.21
CA LYS A 6 -7.82 -3.56 -16.29
C LYS A 6 -6.62 -2.70 -15.93
N PRO A 7 -6.83 -1.45 -15.47
CA PRO A 7 -5.76 -0.62 -14.95
C PRO A 7 -5.00 -1.33 -13.83
N ARG A 8 -3.68 -1.35 -13.92
CA ARG A 8 -2.82 -2.01 -12.92
C ARG A 8 -1.54 -1.23 -12.66
N TYR A 9 -0.99 -1.45 -11.47
CA TYR A 9 0.35 -1.05 -11.12
C TYR A 9 1.33 -2.20 -11.35
N PHE A 10 2.47 -1.85 -11.93
CA PHE A 10 3.62 -2.73 -12.04
C PHE A 10 4.80 -2.09 -11.35
N ASN A 11 5.60 -2.88 -10.69
CA ASN A 11 6.89 -2.44 -10.19
C ASN A 11 7.98 -2.98 -11.11
N LEU A 12 8.62 -2.08 -11.86
CA LEU A 12 9.86 -2.43 -12.55
C LEU A 12 11.00 -2.40 -11.52
N VAL A 13 11.72 -3.51 -11.42
CA VAL A 13 12.91 -3.60 -10.57
C VAL A 13 14.14 -3.29 -11.42
N ILE A 14 14.87 -2.25 -11.05
CA ILE A 14 16.10 -1.83 -11.71
C ILE A 14 17.27 -2.21 -10.80
N ASP A 15 18.27 -2.89 -11.35
CA ASP A 15 19.47 -3.33 -10.63
C ASP A 15 19.18 -4.15 -9.33
N GLY A 16 18.05 -4.86 -9.30
CA GLY A 16 17.64 -5.71 -8.18
C GLY A 16 17.21 -4.97 -6.90
N SER A 17 17.28 -3.64 -6.86
CA SER A 17 17.04 -2.87 -5.63
C SER A 17 16.11 -1.67 -5.79
N ARG A 18 16.07 -1.05 -6.96
CA ARG A 18 15.23 0.12 -7.21
C ARG A 18 13.90 -0.27 -7.82
N TYR A 19 12.83 0.17 -7.20
CA TYR A 19 11.47 -0.06 -7.67
C TYR A 19 10.94 1.18 -8.37
N LEU A 20 10.52 1.02 -9.61
CA LEU A 20 9.86 2.04 -10.40
C LEU A 20 8.40 1.64 -10.57
N PRO A 21 7.46 2.25 -9.84
CA PRO A 21 6.05 1.96 -10.02
C PRO A 21 5.56 2.55 -11.36
N LEU A 22 4.81 1.76 -12.10
CA LEU A 22 4.24 2.11 -13.38
C LEU A 22 2.74 1.83 -13.40
N PHE A 23 1.97 2.78 -13.87
CA PHE A 23 0.56 2.60 -14.17
C PHE A 23 0.39 2.25 -15.65
N CYS A 24 -0.35 1.19 -15.92
CA CYS A 24 -0.63 0.71 -17.26
C CYS A 24 -2.08 0.26 -17.39
N THR A 25 -2.62 0.36 -18.62
CA THR A 25 -3.92 -0.22 -19.00
C THR A 25 -3.76 -1.04 -20.27
N GLN A 26 -4.81 -1.73 -20.69
CA GLN A 26 -4.80 -2.46 -21.94
C GLN A 26 -4.46 -1.53 -23.13
N GLY A 27 -3.53 -1.97 -23.95
CA GLY A 27 -3.08 -1.23 -25.13
C GLY A 27 -2.16 -0.03 -24.85
N SER A 28 -1.84 0.27 -23.58
CA SER A 28 -0.88 1.31 -23.25
C SER A 28 0.54 0.88 -23.57
N THR A 29 1.38 1.85 -23.94
CA THR A 29 2.81 1.67 -24.17
C THR A 29 3.57 2.59 -23.24
N THR A 30 4.57 2.07 -22.54
CA THR A 30 5.51 2.85 -21.72
C THR A 30 6.92 2.56 -22.18
N THR A 31 7.65 3.59 -22.55
CA THR A 31 9.07 3.53 -22.86
C THR A 31 9.87 4.04 -21.67
N ILE A 32 10.85 3.26 -21.25
CA ILE A 32 11.70 3.59 -20.10
C ILE A 32 13.13 3.68 -20.62
N THR A 33 13.74 4.83 -20.45
CA THR A 33 15.16 5.04 -20.78
C THR A 33 15.94 5.19 -19.48
N ILE A 34 16.91 4.31 -19.26
CA ILE A 34 17.78 4.33 -18.09
C ILE A 34 19.13 4.92 -18.52
N ALA A 35 19.52 6.03 -17.93
CA ALA A 35 20.81 6.66 -18.18
C ALA A 35 21.95 5.95 -17.42
N ALA A 36 23.17 6.26 -17.78
CA ALA A 36 24.38 5.65 -17.17
C ALA A 36 24.52 5.96 -15.67
N ASP A 37 23.95 7.08 -15.21
CA ASP A 37 23.88 7.45 -13.80
C ASP A 37 22.73 6.72 -13.04
N GLY A 38 21.98 5.88 -13.76
CA GLY A 38 20.85 5.15 -13.23
C GLY A 38 19.55 5.96 -13.18
N SER A 39 19.52 7.22 -13.61
CA SER A 39 18.25 7.95 -13.71
C SER A 39 17.35 7.33 -14.76
N ALA A 40 16.03 7.33 -14.52
CA ALA A 40 15.04 6.80 -15.44
C ALA A 40 14.16 7.93 -15.97
N THR A 41 13.97 7.96 -17.29
CA THR A 41 12.98 8.82 -17.94
C THR A 41 11.87 7.96 -18.53
N LEU A 42 10.65 8.47 -18.45
CA LEU A 42 9.45 7.79 -18.91
C LEU A 42 8.85 8.52 -20.11
N ASP A 43 8.35 7.74 -21.07
CA ASP A 43 7.58 8.23 -22.21
C ASP A 43 6.46 7.24 -22.55
N GLY A 44 5.49 7.66 -23.37
CA GLY A 44 4.37 6.82 -23.80
C GLY A 44 3.01 7.29 -23.29
N THR A 45 2.03 6.37 -23.28
CA THR A 45 0.62 6.68 -23.09
C THR A 45 0.31 7.38 -21.75
N PHE A 46 0.92 6.93 -20.66
CA PHE A 46 0.71 7.45 -19.30
C PHE A 46 1.96 8.14 -18.75
N LYS A 47 2.67 8.88 -19.60
CA LYS A 47 3.88 9.62 -19.21
C LYS A 47 3.63 10.55 -18.02
N SER A 48 2.58 11.36 -18.10
CA SER A 48 2.24 12.35 -17.05
C SER A 48 1.89 11.69 -15.73
N GLU A 49 1.08 10.63 -15.77
CA GLU A 49 0.66 9.84 -14.61
C GLU A 49 1.86 9.15 -13.95
N ASN A 50 2.68 8.49 -14.75
CA ASN A 50 3.88 7.80 -14.27
C ASN A 50 4.92 8.77 -13.72
N THR A 51 5.07 9.94 -14.33
CA THR A 51 5.94 11.01 -13.81
C THR A 51 5.40 11.57 -12.49
N PHE A 52 4.08 11.78 -12.40
CA PHE A 52 3.44 12.23 -11.15
C PHE A 52 3.73 11.28 -9.99
N MET A 53 3.60 9.98 -10.19
CA MET A 53 3.89 8.99 -9.14
C MET A 53 5.34 9.05 -8.64
N GLN A 54 6.30 9.32 -9.53
CA GLN A 54 7.70 9.47 -9.15
C GLN A 54 7.98 10.77 -8.39
N GLN A 55 7.32 11.84 -8.76
CA GLN A 55 7.48 13.16 -8.13
C GLN A 55 6.73 13.27 -6.80
N HIS A 56 5.68 12.48 -6.62
CA HIS A 56 4.81 12.48 -5.44
C HIS A 56 4.74 11.10 -4.76
N PRO A 57 5.88 10.51 -4.40
CA PRO A 57 5.86 9.23 -3.71
C PRO A 57 5.13 9.37 -2.37
N PHE A 58 4.46 8.29 -1.97
CA PHE A 58 3.81 8.21 -0.66
C PHE A 58 4.32 7.00 0.10
N ASN A 59 4.87 7.26 1.27
CA ASN A 59 5.17 6.28 2.30
C ASN A 59 4.89 6.94 3.65
N CYS A 60 4.42 6.17 4.62
CA CYS A 60 4.36 6.67 5.99
C CYS A 60 5.76 6.97 6.51
N THR A 61 5.88 8.08 7.20
CA THR A 61 7.14 8.53 7.79
C THR A 61 6.97 8.72 9.28
N THR A 62 8.08 8.62 10.00
CA THR A 62 8.12 8.86 11.45
C THR A 62 9.09 10.03 11.71
N PRO A 63 8.57 11.26 11.90
CA PRO A 63 9.40 12.37 12.34
C PRO A 63 10.09 12.04 13.66
N GLN A 64 11.30 12.57 13.88
CA GLN A 64 12.09 12.26 15.09
C GLN A 64 11.38 12.63 16.40
N SER A 65 10.48 13.62 16.36
CA SER A 65 9.72 14.09 17.53
C SER A 65 8.46 13.27 17.82
N ILE A 66 8.11 12.30 16.97
CA ILE A 66 6.86 11.53 17.08
C ILE A 66 7.20 10.07 17.35
N ALA A 67 6.57 9.47 18.36
CA ALA A 67 6.71 8.05 18.62
C ALA A 67 6.10 7.22 17.47
N PRO A 68 6.80 6.20 16.94
CA PRO A 68 6.28 5.36 15.88
C PRO A 68 4.94 4.73 16.27
N TYR A 69 3.97 4.76 15.34
CA TYR A 69 2.63 4.17 15.49
C TYR A 69 1.79 4.71 16.67
N SER A 70 2.18 5.84 17.24
CA SER A 70 1.36 6.57 18.20
C SER A 70 0.15 7.23 17.52
N ARG A 71 -0.78 7.79 18.31
CA ARG A 71 -1.88 8.58 17.77
C ARG A 71 -1.38 9.77 16.95
N GLU A 72 -0.36 10.48 17.42
CA GLU A 72 0.28 11.58 16.71
C GLU A 72 0.90 11.15 15.37
N TRP A 73 1.50 9.95 15.34
CA TRP A 73 2.03 9.36 14.10
C TRP A 73 0.91 9.09 13.09
N THR A 74 -0.22 8.55 13.57
CA THR A 74 -1.39 8.30 12.72
C THR A 74 -1.92 9.61 12.15
N GLU A 75 -2.19 10.61 12.99
CA GLU A 75 -2.69 11.92 12.57
C GLU A 75 -1.73 12.64 11.61
N TYR A 76 -0.42 12.54 11.85
CA TYR A 76 0.59 13.10 10.95
C TYR A 76 0.52 12.47 9.56
N ASN A 77 0.50 11.12 9.48
CA ASN A 77 0.48 10.42 8.21
C ASN A 77 -0.89 10.53 7.48
N GLU A 78 -2.00 10.66 8.21
CA GLU A 78 -3.31 11.00 7.65
C GLU A 78 -3.29 12.38 6.98
N LYS A 79 -2.66 13.38 7.57
CA LYS A 79 -2.48 14.71 6.96
C LYS A 79 -1.61 14.64 5.70
N VAL A 80 -0.53 13.85 5.73
CA VAL A 80 0.31 13.63 4.55
C VAL A 80 -0.49 12.96 3.44
N LEU A 81 -1.25 11.91 3.74
CA LEU A 81 -2.14 11.25 2.79
C LEU A 81 -3.16 12.22 2.20
N ALA A 82 -3.85 12.99 3.05
CA ALA A 82 -4.83 13.97 2.59
C ALA A 82 -4.21 15.02 1.65
N THR A 83 -2.98 15.46 1.93
CA THR A 83 -2.24 16.37 1.04
C THR A 83 -2.00 15.73 -0.31
N ARG A 84 -1.53 14.47 -0.35
CA ARG A 84 -1.29 13.73 -1.61
C ARG A 84 -2.57 13.50 -2.41
N LEU A 85 -3.68 13.18 -1.74
CA LEU A 85 -4.99 13.04 -2.39
C LEU A 85 -5.48 14.37 -2.98
N ASN A 86 -5.28 15.49 -2.28
CA ASN A 86 -5.63 16.82 -2.79
C ASN A 86 -4.78 17.21 -4.01
N GLU A 87 -3.47 16.98 -3.99
CA GLU A 87 -2.57 17.18 -5.13
C GLU A 87 -3.02 16.36 -6.34
N LEU A 88 -3.34 15.07 -6.12
CA LEU A 88 -3.85 14.18 -7.15
C LEU A 88 -5.17 14.69 -7.74
N HIS A 89 -6.13 15.07 -6.92
CA HIS A 89 -7.43 15.56 -7.37
C HIS A 89 -7.32 16.88 -8.14
N ALA A 90 -6.46 17.78 -7.70
CA ALA A 90 -6.21 19.07 -8.37
C ALA A 90 -5.43 18.93 -9.68
N SER A 91 -4.75 17.79 -9.91
CA SER A 91 -3.97 17.56 -11.12
C SER A 91 -4.85 17.46 -12.38
N GLY A 92 -4.29 17.81 -13.55
CA GLY A 92 -4.93 17.62 -14.85
C GLY A 92 -4.86 16.18 -15.40
N LEU A 93 -4.52 15.19 -14.57
CA LEU A 93 -4.31 13.80 -14.96
C LEU A 93 -5.60 13.06 -15.30
N ASN A 94 -5.46 11.91 -15.96
CA ASN A 94 -6.56 11.04 -16.37
C ASN A 94 -7.48 10.67 -15.19
N ALA A 95 -8.80 10.72 -15.39
CA ALA A 95 -9.79 10.49 -14.33
C ALA A 95 -9.75 9.06 -13.79
N GLU A 96 -9.50 8.06 -14.64
CA GLU A 96 -9.38 6.66 -14.22
C GLU A 96 -8.11 6.45 -13.39
N PHE A 97 -6.98 7.03 -13.84
CA PHE A 97 -5.75 7.04 -13.04
C PHE A 97 -5.98 7.64 -11.67
N LYS A 98 -6.64 8.82 -11.59
CA LYS A 98 -6.91 9.47 -10.30
C LYS A 98 -7.67 8.55 -9.33
N LYS A 99 -8.70 7.84 -9.82
CA LYS A 99 -9.47 6.89 -9.00
C LYS A 99 -8.59 5.75 -8.47
N VAL A 100 -7.88 5.10 -9.38
CA VAL A 100 -7.02 3.96 -9.04
C VAL A 100 -5.86 4.39 -8.14
N HIS A 101 -5.28 5.56 -8.41
CA HIS A 101 -4.15 6.06 -7.60
C HIS A 101 -4.59 6.53 -6.21
N ALA A 102 -5.77 7.12 -6.07
CA ALA A 102 -6.34 7.44 -4.75
C ALA A 102 -6.52 6.18 -3.89
N ALA A 103 -7.08 5.11 -4.49
CA ALA A 103 -7.20 3.81 -3.83
C ALA A 103 -5.82 3.24 -3.46
N TYR A 104 -4.83 3.33 -4.36
CA TYR A 104 -3.46 2.90 -4.10
C TYR A 104 -2.83 3.63 -2.90
N LEU A 105 -2.94 4.96 -2.83
CA LEU A 105 -2.41 5.76 -1.73
C LEU A 105 -3.06 5.38 -0.40
N SER A 106 -4.39 5.26 -0.37
CA SER A 106 -5.15 4.88 0.83
C SER A 106 -4.77 3.47 1.31
N ASN A 107 -4.60 2.52 0.39
CA ASN A 107 -4.18 1.17 0.74
C ASN A 107 -2.72 1.09 1.18
N THR A 108 -1.86 1.91 0.62
CA THR A 108 -0.47 2.01 1.09
C THR A 108 -0.42 2.47 2.53
N PHE A 109 -1.23 3.47 2.90
CA PHE A 109 -1.36 3.91 4.28
C PHE A 109 -1.90 2.80 5.19
N LEU A 110 -2.98 2.15 4.78
CA LEU A 110 -3.60 1.07 5.53
C LEU A 110 -2.62 -0.08 5.78
N TYR A 111 -1.96 -0.56 4.71
CA TYR A 111 -0.96 -1.63 4.80
C TYR A 111 0.18 -1.25 5.75
N GLN A 112 0.72 -0.05 5.63
CA GLN A 112 1.82 0.39 6.48
C GLN A 112 1.39 0.58 7.94
N ARG A 113 0.16 1.02 8.19
CA ARG A 113 -0.40 1.13 9.53
C ARG A 113 -0.52 -0.23 10.21
N ILE A 114 -1.02 -1.24 9.51
CA ILE A 114 -1.21 -2.59 10.05
C ILE A 114 0.13 -3.34 10.12
N ASN A 115 0.74 -3.57 8.97
CA ASN A 115 1.92 -4.41 8.85
C ASN A 115 3.18 -3.75 9.46
N GLY A 116 3.27 -2.43 9.38
CA GLY A 116 4.42 -1.69 9.91
C GLY A 116 4.53 -1.79 11.42
N ALA A 117 3.42 -1.62 12.13
CA ALA A 117 3.38 -1.77 13.57
C ALA A 117 3.76 -3.21 13.99
N GLN A 118 3.14 -4.22 13.38
CA GLN A 118 3.40 -5.63 13.67
C GLN A 118 4.85 -6.01 13.38
N THR A 119 5.37 -5.62 12.22
CA THR A 119 6.76 -5.92 11.82
C THR A 119 7.76 -5.27 12.76
N SER A 120 7.51 -4.01 13.14
CA SER A 120 8.41 -3.27 14.04
C SER A 120 8.43 -3.85 15.45
N LEU A 121 7.27 -4.28 15.96
CA LEU A 121 7.17 -4.97 17.26
C LEU A 121 7.91 -6.31 17.24
N THR A 122 7.89 -7.03 16.12
CA THR A 122 8.43 -8.38 16.02
C THR A 122 9.93 -8.40 15.69
N PHE A 123 10.37 -7.53 14.76
CA PHE A 123 11.70 -7.66 14.14
C PHE A 123 12.65 -6.49 14.39
N SER A 124 12.20 -5.45 15.09
CA SER A 124 13.01 -4.26 15.35
C SER A 124 13.08 -3.93 16.84
N PRO A 125 13.90 -4.64 17.63
CA PRO A 125 13.96 -4.44 19.09
C PRO A 125 14.21 -2.99 19.51
N GLU A 126 15.02 -2.23 18.76
CA GLU A 126 15.32 -0.82 19.05
C GLU A 126 14.10 0.08 18.82
N ILE A 127 13.25 -0.26 17.85
CA ILE A 127 12.01 0.46 17.54
C ILE A 127 10.91 -0.01 18.47
N SER A 128 10.82 -1.31 18.75
CA SER A 128 9.78 -1.89 19.61
C SER A 128 9.77 -1.28 21.02
N GLN A 129 10.94 -0.93 21.55
CA GLN A 129 11.04 -0.22 22.85
C GLN A 129 10.46 1.20 22.83
N LYS A 130 10.26 1.79 21.64
CA LYS A 130 9.71 3.14 21.45
C LYS A 130 8.26 3.12 21.00
N ILE A 131 7.70 1.94 20.72
CA ILE A 131 6.32 1.81 20.26
C ILE A 131 5.42 1.68 21.48
N GLU A 132 4.56 2.67 21.66
CA GLU A 132 3.46 2.64 22.62
C GLU A 132 2.15 2.73 21.82
N LEU A 133 1.64 1.58 21.39
CA LEU A 133 0.35 1.56 20.71
C LEU A 133 -0.74 2.02 21.66
N ALA A 134 -1.55 2.99 21.20
CA ALA A 134 -2.75 3.37 21.96
C ALA A 134 -3.69 2.16 22.06
N PRO A 135 -4.45 2.01 23.16
CA PRO A 135 -5.38 0.89 23.33
C PRO A 135 -6.40 0.75 22.19
N ASP A 136 -6.73 1.86 21.54
CA ASP A 136 -7.67 1.99 20.43
C ASP A 136 -6.97 2.01 19.04
N TYR A 137 -5.67 1.70 18.97
CA TYR A 137 -4.90 1.81 17.73
C TYR A 137 -5.49 1.01 16.57
N TYR A 138 -6.04 -0.16 16.83
CA TYR A 138 -6.63 -1.05 15.82
C TYR A 138 -8.15 -0.89 15.66
N ASP A 139 -8.79 0.05 16.36
CA ASP A 139 -10.25 0.23 16.30
C ASP A 139 -10.77 0.54 14.89
N PHE A 140 -9.94 1.16 14.03
CA PHE A 140 -10.28 1.40 12.64
C PHE A 140 -10.58 0.12 11.83
N LEU A 141 -10.12 -1.03 12.28
CA LEU A 141 -10.40 -2.31 11.63
C LEU A 141 -11.88 -2.72 11.74
N LYS A 142 -12.60 -2.24 12.75
CA LYS A 142 -14.03 -2.54 12.96
C LYS A 142 -14.90 -2.05 11.79
N ASP A 143 -14.49 -0.95 11.16
CA ASP A 143 -15.21 -0.30 10.06
C ASP A 143 -14.60 -0.58 8.68
N LEU A 144 -13.55 -1.42 8.62
CA LEU A 144 -12.83 -1.69 7.39
C LEU A 144 -13.66 -2.55 6.44
N LYS A 145 -13.77 -2.10 5.19
CA LYS A 145 -14.48 -2.79 4.11
C LYS A 145 -13.51 -3.32 3.08
N PHE A 146 -13.74 -4.53 2.60
CA PHE A 146 -12.90 -5.22 1.63
C PHE A 146 -13.57 -5.39 0.26
N ASP A 147 -14.68 -4.70 0.02
CA ASP A 147 -15.54 -4.83 -1.17
C ASP A 147 -15.24 -3.84 -2.29
N ASP A 148 -14.27 -2.94 -2.13
CA ASP A 148 -13.88 -2.01 -3.19
C ASP A 148 -13.04 -2.72 -4.26
N PRO A 149 -13.55 -2.87 -5.51
CA PRO A 149 -12.82 -3.54 -6.59
C PRO A 149 -11.54 -2.82 -7.00
N LEU A 150 -11.37 -1.53 -6.69
CA LEU A 150 -10.13 -0.80 -6.95
C LEU A 150 -8.97 -1.30 -6.07
N MET A 151 -9.29 -1.87 -4.92
CA MET A 151 -8.32 -2.46 -4.01
C MET A 151 -7.53 -3.61 -4.64
N LEU A 152 -8.14 -4.37 -5.55
CA LEU A 152 -7.49 -5.46 -6.28
C LEU A 152 -6.34 -4.98 -7.18
N SER A 153 -6.27 -3.69 -7.50
CA SER A 153 -5.16 -3.10 -8.24
C SER A 153 -3.92 -2.85 -7.37
N TYR A 154 -4.07 -2.88 -6.05
CA TYR A 154 -2.97 -2.67 -5.11
C TYR A 154 -2.13 -3.95 -4.93
N PRO A 155 -0.81 -3.91 -5.19
CA PRO A 155 0.03 -5.12 -5.19
C PRO A 155 0.09 -5.85 -3.84
N LYS A 156 -0.14 -5.13 -2.74
CA LYS A 156 -0.14 -5.68 -1.37
C LYS A 156 -1.53 -5.90 -0.79
N TRP A 157 -2.56 -5.93 -1.65
CA TRP A 157 -3.93 -6.04 -1.16
C TRP A 157 -4.21 -7.31 -0.37
N PHE A 158 -3.76 -8.45 -0.86
CA PHE A 158 -3.94 -9.73 -0.16
C PHE A 158 -3.18 -9.75 1.17
N ASP A 159 -1.94 -9.25 1.19
CA ASP A 159 -1.17 -9.10 2.44
C ASP A 159 -1.92 -8.18 3.43
N THR A 160 -2.57 -7.11 2.92
CA THR A 160 -3.35 -6.19 3.74
C THR A 160 -4.56 -6.88 4.36
N ILE A 161 -5.29 -7.68 3.58
CA ILE A 161 -6.44 -8.47 4.05
C ILE A 161 -5.99 -9.43 5.14
N ASP A 162 -4.98 -10.25 4.86
CA ASP A 162 -4.47 -11.24 5.81
C ASP A 162 -4.09 -10.61 7.16
N LYS A 163 -3.30 -9.55 7.10
CA LYS A 163 -2.88 -8.83 8.31
C LYS A 163 -4.05 -8.15 9.04
N SER A 164 -5.03 -7.65 8.30
CA SER A 164 -6.24 -7.10 8.91
C SER A 164 -7.00 -8.16 9.69
N PHE A 165 -7.21 -9.33 9.11
CA PHE A 165 -7.91 -10.42 9.78
C PHE A 165 -7.13 -10.97 10.99
N GLU A 166 -5.80 -11.11 10.90
CA GLU A 166 -4.95 -11.48 12.04
C GLU A 166 -5.15 -10.52 13.22
N GLU A 167 -5.14 -9.20 12.96
CA GLU A 167 -5.32 -8.21 14.03
C GLU A 167 -6.78 -8.16 14.53
N MET A 168 -7.76 -8.33 13.65
CA MET A 168 -9.17 -8.41 14.06
C MET A 168 -9.44 -9.60 14.99
N GLU A 169 -8.86 -10.77 14.70
CA GLU A 169 -8.93 -11.93 15.60
C GLU A 169 -8.21 -11.67 16.94
N ARG A 170 -6.98 -11.13 16.88
CA ARG A 170 -6.16 -10.84 18.07
C ARG A 170 -6.85 -9.86 19.03
N HIS A 171 -7.58 -8.89 18.48
CA HIS A 171 -8.31 -7.89 19.26
C HIS A 171 -9.77 -8.26 19.55
N GLY A 172 -10.21 -9.46 19.18
CA GLY A 172 -11.56 -9.97 19.45
C GLY A 172 -12.67 -9.25 18.66
N PHE A 173 -12.35 -8.60 17.55
CA PHE A 173 -13.33 -7.96 16.67
C PHE A 173 -14.09 -8.99 15.82
N ILE A 174 -13.46 -10.13 15.57
CA ILE A 174 -14.08 -11.30 14.96
C ILE A 174 -13.80 -12.54 15.82
N PRO A 175 -14.69 -13.56 15.79
CA PRO A 175 -14.50 -14.78 16.57
C PRO A 175 -13.23 -15.52 16.11
N THR A 176 -12.42 -15.96 17.05
CA THR A 176 -11.38 -16.96 16.81
C THR A 176 -12.07 -18.31 16.64
N SER A 177 -12.12 -18.83 15.43
CA SER A 177 -12.72 -20.14 15.12
C SER A 177 -11.64 -21.08 14.58
N PRO A 178 -11.72 -22.41 14.85
CA PRO A 178 -10.91 -23.40 14.13
C PRO A 178 -11.11 -23.32 12.61
N ASP A 179 -12.24 -22.76 12.17
CA ASP A 179 -12.59 -22.47 10.78
C ASP A 179 -12.43 -20.97 10.45
N SER A 180 -11.65 -20.22 11.25
CA SER A 180 -11.35 -18.84 10.96
C SER A 180 -10.72 -18.70 9.57
N TYR A 181 -10.87 -17.51 8.98
CA TYR A 181 -10.31 -17.20 7.66
C TYR A 181 -8.84 -17.66 7.54
N MET A 182 -8.04 -17.47 8.59
CA MET A 182 -6.64 -17.91 8.63
C MET A 182 -6.50 -19.44 8.55
N SER A 183 -7.37 -20.21 9.20
CA SER A 183 -7.34 -21.68 9.12
C SER A 183 -7.84 -22.17 7.77
N VAL A 184 -8.84 -21.51 7.18
CA VAL A 184 -9.37 -21.80 5.84
C VAL A 184 -8.35 -21.43 4.76
N TYR A 185 -7.73 -20.26 4.89
CA TYR A 185 -6.70 -19.78 3.96
C TYR A 185 -5.45 -20.66 4.00
N ALA A 186 -4.96 -21.02 5.17
CA ALA A 186 -3.84 -21.94 5.33
C ALA A 186 -4.10 -23.33 4.72
N ARG A 187 -5.36 -23.79 4.75
CA ARG A 187 -5.77 -25.06 4.10
C ARG A 187 -5.95 -24.93 2.58
N SER A 188 -6.30 -23.75 2.08
CA SER A 188 -6.48 -23.51 0.64
C SER A 188 -5.17 -23.34 -0.13
N ILE A 189 -4.06 -23.01 0.56
CA ILE A 189 -2.70 -22.89 -0.01
C ILE A 189 -1.97 -24.26 -0.07
N THR A 190 -2.61 -25.37 0.20
CA THR A 190 -2.02 -26.66 -0.16
C THR A 190 -1.88 -26.72 -1.68
N TYR A 191 -0.68 -26.40 -2.15
CA TYR A 191 -0.29 -26.52 -3.56
C TYR A 191 -0.66 -27.92 -4.05
N PRO A 192 -1.31 -28.06 -5.21
CA PRO A 192 -1.44 -29.35 -5.83
C PRO A 192 -0.03 -29.86 -6.15
N THR A 193 0.31 -31.02 -5.60
CA THR A 193 1.52 -31.80 -5.95
C THR A 193 1.47 -32.23 -7.40
#